data_ecc7eee318e762dc4a784d217ecff708
#
_entry.id   ecc7eee318e762dc4a784d217ecff708
#
_cell.length_a   1.000
_cell.length_b   1.000
_cell.length_c   1.000
_cell.angle_alpha   90.00
_cell.angle_beta   90.00
_cell.angle_gamma   90.00
#
_symmetry.space_group_name_H-M   'P 1'
#
loop_
_entity.id
_entity.type
_entity.pdbx_description
1 polymer ?
#
loop_
_entity_poly.entity_id
_entity_poly.type
_entity_poly.pdbx_seq_one_letter_code
_entity_poly.pdbx_strand_id
1 'polypeptide(L)'
;MYVNGTKVEVIGTNAITESDLDGLDHRQTLFVASHRWALETATPLGLSGDGGVLATVPVARPSALVAMKLHAIQDRRAGGGLDKRAGDAWDIYRMLSDLDTTVLASELASALPSLRRVVVVAAQEILIDRAGRTTGWLRGGDAAMASVTVEDLVAAGTDLVGRLS
;
A
#
# COMPACT_ATOMS: atom_id res chain seq x y z
N MET A 1 -4.19 22.42 -3.20
CA MET A 1 -5.01 23.26 -2.30
C MET A 1 -4.33 23.31 -0.94
N TYR A 2 -4.40 24.43 -0.23
CA TYR A 2 -3.89 24.54 1.16
C TYR A 2 -5.05 24.88 2.07
N VAL A 3 -5.13 24.19 3.21
CA VAL A 3 -6.10 24.46 4.27
C VAL A 3 -5.31 24.71 5.55
N ASN A 4 -5.43 25.90 6.14
CA ASN A 4 -4.69 26.31 7.33
C ASN A 4 -3.17 26.06 7.24
N GLY A 5 -2.57 26.35 6.07
CA GLY A 5 -1.15 26.13 5.81
C GLY A 5 -0.73 24.71 5.51
N THR A 6 -1.62 23.74 5.61
CA THR A 6 -1.36 22.33 5.28
C THR A 6 -1.70 22.09 3.81
N LYS A 7 -0.77 21.49 3.07
CA LYS A 7 -1.02 21.05 1.69
C LYS A 7 -2.02 19.90 1.71
N VAL A 8 -3.18 20.11 1.09
CA VAL A 8 -4.18 19.05 0.88
C VAL A 8 -4.12 18.65 -0.59
N GLU A 9 -3.75 17.41 -0.84
CA GLU A 9 -3.83 16.80 -2.16
C GLU A 9 -5.17 16.10 -2.30
N VAL A 10 -5.95 16.53 -3.27
CA VAL A 10 -7.22 15.89 -3.62
C VAL A 10 -6.95 15.05 -4.87
N ILE A 11 -7.00 13.75 -4.71
CA ILE A 11 -6.95 12.82 -5.82
C ILE A 11 -8.39 12.62 -6.30
N GLY A 12 -8.73 13.27 -7.40
CA GLY A 12 -10.00 13.03 -8.09
C GLY A 12 -9.90 11.70 -8.83
N THR A 13 -10.73 10.74 -8.47
CA THR A 13 -10.81 9.49 -9.19
C THR A 13 -12.23 9.30 -9.72
N ASN A 14 -12.38 9.24 -11.04
CA ASN A 14 -13.61 8.77 -11.66
C ASN A 14 -13.73 7.25 -11.50
N ALA A 15 -14.94 6.72 -11.67
CA ALA A 15 -15.09 5.26 -11.77
C ALA A 15 -14.22 4.76 -12.92
N ILE A 16 -13.41 3.74 -12.67
CA ILE A 16 -12.53 3.10 -13.65
C ILE A 16 -12.95 1.66 -13.87
N THR A 17 -12.80 1.19 -15.10
CA THR A 17 -13.02 -0.17 -15.52
C THR A 17 -11.70 -0.80 -15.95
N GLU A 18 -11.68 -2.10 -16.21
CA GLU A 18 -10.49 -2.77 -16.77
C GLU A 18 -10.02 -2.10 -18.07
N SER A 19 -10.94 -1.69 -18.94
CA SER A 19 -10.58 -1.06 -20.22
C SER A 19 -9.93 0.31 -20.07
N ASP A 20 -10.17 1.01 -18.96
CA ASP A 20 -9.50 2.29 -18.67
C ASP A 20 -8.03 2.12 -18.28
N LEU A 21 -7.66 0.88 -17.95
CA LEU A 21 -6.29 0.51 -17.59
C LEU A 21 -5.48 0.00 -18.79
N ASP A 22 -6.15 -0.22 -19.93
CA ASP A 22 -5.50 -0.69 -21.16
C ASP A 22 -4.44 0.32 -21.64
N GLY A 23 -3.24 -0.19 -21.94
CA GLY A 23 -2.13 0.63 -22.39
C GLY A 23 -1.32 1.32 -21.28
N LEU A 24 -1.77 1.25 -20.02
CA LEU A 24 -0.97 1.70 -18.88
C LEU A 24 0.14 0.70 -18.55
N ASP A 25 1.31 1.21 -18.16
CA ASP A 25 2.34 0.37 -17.60
C ASP A 25 1.97 -0.13 -16.17
N HIS A 26 2.75 -1.06 -15.63
CA HIS A 26 2.48 -1.66 -14.31
C HIS A 26 2.41 -0.62 -13.18
N ARG A 27 3.23 0.43 -13.23
CA ARG A 27 3.26 1.47 -12.19
C ARG A 27 2.04 2.39 -12.30
N GLN A 28 1.70 2.77 -13.51
CA GLN A 28 0.52 3.59 -13.79
C GLN A 28 -0.75 2.85 -13.39
N THR A 29 -0.86 1.57 -13.78
CA THR A 29 -1.98 0.70 -13.37
C THR A 29 -2.06 0.59 -11.85
N LEU A 30 -0.92 0.33 -11.18
CA LEU A 30 -0.90 0.21 -9.73
C LEU A 30 -1.32 1.52 -9.06
N PHE A 31 -0.86 2.67 -9.56
CA PHE A 31 -1.27 3.98 -9.06
C PHE A 31 -2.77 4.20 -9.19
N VAL A 32 -3.28 4.18 -10.42
CA VAL A 32 -4.67 4.54 -10.72
C VAL A 32 -5.64 3.59 -10.02
N ALA A 33 -5.42 2.28 -10.18
CA ALA A 33 -6.33 1.28 -9.67
C ALA A 33 -6.30 1.17 -8.14
N SER A 34 -5.13 1.28 -7.48
CA SER A 34 -5.06 1.20 -6.02
C SER A 34 -5.73 2.37 -5.32
N HIS A 35 -5.55 3.59 -5.83
CA HIS A 35 -6.17 4.77 -5.24
C HIS A 35 -7.68 4.76 -5.45
N ARG A 36 -8.14 4.33 -6.62
CA ARG A 36 -9.57 4.19 -6.89
C ARG A 36 -10.20 3.15 -5.97
N TRP A 37 -9.58 1.96 -5.90
CA TRP A 37 -10.07 0.89 -5.06
C TRP A 37 -10.07 1.24 -3.57
N ALA A 38 -9.06 2.00 -3.10
CA ALA A 38 -9.01 2.53 -1.74
C ALA A 38 -10.22 3.41 -1.41
N LEU A 39 -10.66 4.26 -2.35
CA LEU A 39 -11.85 5.10 -2.16
C LEU A 39 -13.15 4.28 -2.19
N GLU A 40 -13.27 3.34 -3.12
CA GLU A 40 -14.46 2.50 -3.28
C GLU A 40 -14.71 1.58 -2.08
N THR A 41 -13.63 1.12 -1.46
CA THR A 41 -13.68 0.19 -0.33
C THR A 41 -13.46 0.84 1.03
N ALA A 42 -13.31 2.16 1.07
CA ALA A 42 -13.08 2.90 2.32
C ALA A 42 -14.20 2.65 3.32
N THR A 43 -13.80 2.48 4.56
CA THR A 43 -14.74 2.30 5.68
C THR A 43 -14.89 3.63 6.41
N PRO A 44 -16.12 4.09 6.70
CA PRO A 44 -16.33 5.31 7.46
C PRO A 44 -15.86 5.13 8.92
N LEU A 45 -14.98 6.01 9.38
CA LEU A 45 -14.52 6.07 10.76
C LEU A 45 -15.04 7.33 11.43
N GLY A 46 -15.75 7.18 12.55
CA GLY A 46 -16.18 8.29 13.39
C GLY A 46 -15.01 8.83 14.21
N LEU A 47 -14.73 10.11 14.08
CA LEU A 47 -13.81 10.83 14.96
C LEU A 47 -14.63 11.40 16.12
N SER A 48 -14.24 11.09 17.36
CA SER A 48 -14.92 11.54 18.58
C SER A 48 -14.06 12.50 19.37
N GLY A 49 -14.69 13.46 20.03
CA GLY A 49 -14.09 14.35 21.02
C GLY A 49 -15.00 14.43 22.25
N ASP A 50 -14.67 15.30 23.19
CA ASP A 50 -15.38 15.44 24.48
C ASP A 50 -16.89 15.78 24.34
N GLY A 51 -17.32 16.24 23.16
CA GLY A 51 -18.71 16.56 22.82
C GLY A 51 -19.43 15.51 21.96
N GLY A 52 -18.84 14.34 21.73
CA GLY A 52 -19.43 13.30 20.86
C GLY A 52 -18.72 13.15 19.52
N VAL A 53 -19.41 12.62 18.50
CA VAL A 53 -18.85 12.44 17.16
C VAL A 53 -18.69 13.79 16.47
N LEU A 54 -17.44 14.16 16.15
CA LEU A 54 -17.07 15.42 15.50
C LEU A 54 -17.13 15.34 13.98
N ALA A 55 -16.74 14.21 13.41
CA ALA A 55 -16.70 13.99 11.98
C ALA A 55 -16.69 12.50 11.63
N THR A 56 -17.09 12.17 10.42
CA THR A 56 -16.87 10.84 9.83
C THR A 56 -15.95 10.99 8.64
N VAL A 57 -14.88 10.21 8.60
CA VAL A 57 -13.90 10.23 7.52
C VAL A 57 -13.82 8.85 6.86
N PRO A 58 -13.68 8.77 5.52
CA PRO A 58 -13.43 7.51 4.86
C PRO A 58 -11.97 7.10 5.11
N VAL A 59 -11.78 5.87 5.58
CA VAL A 59 -10.45 5.29 5.85
C VAL A 59 -10.23 4.11 4.92
N ALA A 60 -9.14 4.14 4.18
CA ALA A 60 -8.75 3.04 3.30
C ALA A 60 -8.49 1.76 4.11
N ARG A 61 -8.93 0.62 3.56
CA ARG A 61 -8.65 -0.69 4.15
C ARG A 61 -7.17 -1.04 4.09
N PRO A 62 -6.64 -1.86 5.01
CA PRO A 62 -5.24 -2.28 5.00
C PRO A 62 -4.79 -2.88 3.67
N SER A 63 -5.62 -3.70 3.03
CA SER A 63 -5.35 -4.28 1.71
C SER A 63 -5.14 -3.22 0.61
N ALA A 64 -5.94 -2.16 0.62
CA ALA A 64 -5.77 -1.03 -0.29
C ALA A 64 -4.51 -0.22 0.04
N LEU A 65 -4.20 -0.04 1.33
CA LEU A 65 -2.97 0.62 1.77
C LEU A 65 -1.73 -0.16 1.34
N VAL A 66 -1.74 -1.49 1.39
CA VAL A 66 -0.64 -2.33 0.86
C VAL A 66 -0.40 -2.01 -0.62
N ALA A 67 -1.45 -2.01 -1.45
CA ALA A 67 -1.32 -1.70 -2.88
C ALA A 67 -0.78 -0.28 -3.13
N MET A 68 -1.32 0.73 -2.43
CA MET A 68 -0.87 2.11 -2.53
C MET A 68 0.59 2.30 -2.10
N LYS A 69 1.04 1.61 -1.04
CA LYS A 69 2.41 1.70 -0.54
C LYS A 69 3.41 0.96 -1.43
N LEU A 70 3.02 -0.15 -2.03
CA LEU A 70 3.83 -0.81 -3.09
C LEU A 70 4.08 0.17 -4.25
N HIS A 71 3.04 0.89 -4.71
CA HIS A 71 3.21 1.95 -5.71
C HIS A 71 4.16 3.05 -5.22
N ALA A 72 3.96 3.56 -4.01
CA ALA A 72 4.77 4.65 -3.46
C ALA A 72 6.27 4.28 -3.38
N ILE A 73 6.60 3.03 -3.04
CA ILE A 73 7.98 2.54 -3.06
C ILE A 73 8.55 2.55 -4.48
N GLN A 74 7.79 2.11 -5.47
CA GLN A 74 8.22 2.08 -6.87
C GLN A 74 8.41 3.49 -7.44
N ASP A 75 7.49 4.42 -7.12
CA ASP A 75 7.54 5.78 -7.63
C ASP A 75 8.74 6.57 -7.09
N ARG A 76 9.08 6.39 -5.82
CA ARG A 76 10.19 7.09 -5.16
C ARG A 76 11.59 6.62 -5.58
N ARG A 77 11.74 5.79 -6.61
CA ARG A 77 13.04 5.29 -7.06
C ARG A 77 14.01 6.39 -7.49
N ALA A 78 13.51 7.51 -7.98
CA ALA A 78 14.31 8.49 -8.72
C ALA A 78 14.70 9.75 -7.94
N GLY A 79 14.10 10.08 -6.79
CA GLY A 79 14.19 11.47 -6.32
C GLY A 79 14.41 11.75 -4.84
N GLY A 80 14.85 10.81 -4.05
CA GLY A 80 15.12 11.10 -2.63
C GLY A 80 13.99 10.60 -1.69
N GLY A 81 14.31 10.44 -0.43
CA GLY A 81 13.39 9.99 0.60
C GLY A 81 13.58 8.53 0.97
N LEU A 82 14.85 8.17 1.32
CA LEU A 82 15.14 6.86 1.93
C LEU A 82 14.23 6.62 3.13
N ASP A 83 14.02 7.63 3.96
CA ASP A 83 13.15 7.58 5.14
C ASP A 83 11.70 7.23 4.79
N LYS A 84 11.18 7.81 3.70
CA LYS A 84 9.80 7.51 3.27
C LYS A 84 9.65 6.11 2.69
N ARG A 85 10.68 5.58 2.00
CA ARG A 85 10.67 4.18 1.54
C ARG A 85 10.74 3.21 2.70
N ALA A 86 11.57 3.51 3.69
CA ALA A 86 11.64 2.72 4.92
C ALA A 86 10.29 2.69 5.62
N GLY A 87 9.63 3.84 5.78
CA GLY A 87 8.30 3.93 6.36
C GLY A 87 7.25 3.14 5.57
N ASP A 88 7.22 3.28 4.23
CA ASP A 88 6.26 2.54 3.41
C ASP A 88 6.52 1.01 3.46
N ALA A 89 7.78 0.58 3.43
CA ALA A 89 8.14 -0.83 3.56
C ALA A 89 7.79 -1.39 4.95
N TRP A 90 8.03 -0.61 6.00
CA TRP A 90 7.65 -0.95 7.36
C TRP A 90 6.14 -1.10 7.52
N ASP A 91 5.36 -0.17 6.98
CA ASP A 91 3.91 -0.24 7.05
C ASP A 91 3.36 -1.47 6.32
N ILE A 92 3.92 -1.80 5.14
CA ILE A 92 3.56 -3.03 4.42
C ILE A 92 3.89 -4.25 5.28
N TYR A 93 5.12 -4.35 5.79
CA TYR A 93 5.54 -5.47 6.62
C TYR A 93 4.63 -5.65 7.83
N ARG A 94 4.33 -4.56 8.56
CA ARG A 94 3.41 -4.60 9.69
C ARG A 94 2.02 -5.07 9.32
N MET A 95 1.45 -4.56 8.23
CA MET A 95 0.13 -5.00 7.79
C MET A 95 0.10 -6.49 7.44
N LEU A 96 1.17 -7.01 6.84
CA LEU A 96 1.27 -8.44 6.51
C LEU A 96 1.55 -9.33 7.72
N SER A 97 2.24 -8.81 8.75
CA SER A 97 2.61 -9.57 9.95
C SER A 97 1.57 -9.49 11.07
N ASP A 98 0.94 -8.31 11.24
CA ASP A 98 0.04 -8.05 12.36
C ASP A 98 -1.42 -8.42 12.02
N LEU A 99 -1.77 -8.52 10.74
CA LEU A 99 -3.12 -8.82 10.26
C LEU A 99 -3.20 -10.21 9.63
N ASP A 100 -4.41 -10.73 9.52
CA ASP A 100 -4.63 -11.98 8.80
C ASP A 100 -4.42 -11.80 7.30
N THR A 101 -3.31 -12.31 6.78
CA THR A 101 -2.95 -12.25 5.35
C THR A 101 -4.02 -12.92 4.47
N THR A 102 -4.78 -13.88 5.00
CA THR A 102 -5.90 -14.50 4.26
C THR A 102 -6.99 -13.47 3.97
N VAL A 103 -7.31 -12.62 4.96
CA VAL A 103 -8.30 -11.55 4.78
C VAL A 103 -7.79 -10.52 3.79
N LEU A 104 -6.53 -10.07 3.95
CA LEU A 104 -5.91 -9.10 3.03
C LEU A 104 -5.90 -9.61 1.58
N ALA A 105 -5.51 -10.86 1.39
CA ALA A 105 -5.48 -11.49 0.07
C ALA A 105 -6.89 -11.66 -0.52
N SER A 106 -7.87 -12.07 0.30
CA SER A 106 -9.26 -12.20 -0.14
C SER A 106 -9.85 -10.86 -0.59
N GLU A 107 -9.57 -9.78 0.14
CA GLU A 107 -9.98 -8.44 -0.26
C GLU A 107 -9.32 -8.03 -1.58
N LEU A 108 -8.00 -8.21 -1.73
CA LEU A 108 -7.26 -7.92 -2.96
C LEU A 108 -7.74 -8.77 -4.14
N ALA A 109 -8.13 -10.02 -3.89
CA ALA A 109 -8.70 -10.89 -4.92
C ALA A 109 -10.06 -10.38 -5.45
N SER A 110 -10.78 -9.58 -4.66
CA SER A 110 -12.03 -8.93 -5.07
C SER A 110 -11.85 -7.66 -5.89
N ALA A 111 -10.63 -7.14 -5.95
CA ALA A 111 -10.29 -5.97 -6.76
C ALA A 111 -10.26 -6.30 -8.25
N LEU A 112 -10.12 -5.26 -9.08
CA LEU A 112 -9.94 -5.43 -10.53
C LEU A 112 -8.79 -6.42 -10.82
N PRO A 113 -8.94 -7.35 -11.76
CA PRO A 113 -7.90 -8.33 -12.13
C PRO A 113 -6.55 -7.67 -12.46
N SER A 114 -6.55 -6.51 -13.12
CA SER A 114 -5.34 -5.76 -13.41
C SER A 114 -4.67 -5.26 -12.15
N LEU A 115 -5.42 -4.76 -11.16
CA LEU A 115 -4.84 -4.34 -9.87
C LEU A 115 -4.21 -5.52 -9.15
N ARG A 116 -4.91 -6.64 -9.03
CA ARG A 116 -4.39 -7.86 -8.41
C ARG A 116 -3.06 -8.27 -9.03
N ARG A 117 -3.01 -8.35 -10.37
CA ARG A 117 -1.79 -8.73 -11.11
C ARG A 117 -0.61 -7.80 -10.83
N VAL A 118 -0.81 -6.47 -10.86
CA VAL A 118 0.29 -5.53 -10.62
C VAL A 118 0.71 -5.49 -9.16
N VAL A 119 -0.19 -5.78 -8.21
CA VAL A 119 0.15 -5.96 -6.79
C VAL A 119 1.06 -7.17 -6.60
N VAL A 120 0.73 -8.32 -7.22
CA VAL A 120 1.59 -9.52 -7.19
C VAL A 120 2.98 -9.20 -7.72
N VAL A 121 3.09 -8.56 -8.89
CA VAL A 121 4.38 -8.18 -9.48
C VAL A 121 5.17 -7.24 -8.57
N ALA A 122 4.52 -6.24 -8.00
CA ALA A 122 5.19 -5.28 -7.12
C ALA A 122 5.61 -5.91 -5.78
N ALA A 123 4.77 -6.76 -5.19
CA ALA A 123 5.10 -7.49 -3.96
C ALA A 123 6.27 -8.46 -4.19
N GLN A 124 6.25 -9.23 -5.28
CA GLN A 124 7.34 -10.10 -5.69
C GLN A 124 8.65 -9.31 -5.78
N GLU A 125 8.66 -8.20 -6.53
CA GLU A 125 9.85 -7.37 -6.72
C GLU A 125 10.40 -6.80 -5.41
N ILE A 126 9.52 -6.23 -4.56
CA ILE A 126 9.94 -5.43 -3.41
C ILE A 126 10.23 -6.31 -2.19
N LEU A 127 9.37 -7.30 -1.92
CA LEU A 127 9.41 -8.09 -0.69
C LEU A 127 10.21 -9.39 -0.85
N ILE A 128 10.37 -9.91 -2.08
CA ILE A 128 11.03 -11.18 -2.34
C ILE A 128 12.35 -10.93 -3.10
N ASP A 129 12.28 -10.52 -4.37
CA ASP A 129 13.47 -10.45 -5.22
C ASP A 129 14.49 -9.41 -4.73
N ARG A 130 14.01 -8.34 -4.10
CA ARG A 130 14.83 -7.24 -3.57
C ARG A 130 14.73 -7.10 -2.05
N ALA A 131 14.37 -8.16 -1.34
CA ALA A 131 14.21 -8.16 0.12
C ALA A 131 15.45 -7.62 0.84
N GLY A 132 16.65 -8.00 0.40
CA GLY A 132 17.91 -7.48 0.97
C GLY A 132 18.07 -5.96 0.83
N ARG A 133 17.60 -5.38 -0.28
CA ARG A 133 17.59 -3.92 -0.46
C ARG A 133 16.54 -3.25 0.42
N THR A 134 15.36 -3.84 0.50
CA THR A 134 14.25 -3.34 1.32
C THR A 134 14.62 -3.38 2.81
N THR A 135 15.21 -4.47 3.28
CA THR A 135 15.77 -4.58 4.64
C THR A 135 16.86 -3.51 4.89
N GLY A 136 17.68 -3.22 3.86
CA GLY A 136 18.68 -2.15 3.94
C GLY A 136 18.07 -0.78 4.21
N TRP A 137 16.87 -0.48 3.71
CA TRP A 137 16.16 0.76 4.05
C TRP A 137 15.67 0.74 5.50
N LEU A 138 15.11 -0.38 5.96
CA LEU A 138 14.57 -0.53 7.32
C LEU A 138 15.64 -0.38 8.40
N ARG A 139 16.88 -0.79 8.13
CA ARG A 139 18.02 -0.64 9.06
C ARG A 139 18.36 0.82 9.39
N GLY A 140 17.96 1.77 8.56
CA GLY A 140 18.11 3.21 8.82
C GLY A 140 17.01 3.79 9.71
N GLY A 141 15.99 3.01 10.06
CA GLY A 141 14.87 3.42 10.89
C GLY A 141 15.10 3.21 12.38
N ASP A 142 14.01 3.14 13.13
CA ASP A 142 14.05 2.81 14.56
C ASP A 142 14.43 1.33 14.82
N ALA A 143 14.54 0.97 16.10
CA ALA A 143 14.95 -0.39 16.50
C ALA A 143 13.97 -1.46 16.03
N ALA A 144 12.67 -1.17 15.95
CA ALA A 144 11.66 -2.11 15.47
C ALA A 144 11.82 -2.36 13.97
N MET A 145 11.99 -1.31 13.17
CA MET A 145 12.28 -1.41 11.74
C MET A 145 13.59 -2.18 11.49
N ALA A 146 14.63 -1.86 12.26
CA ALA A 146 15.96 -2.46 12.11
C ALA A 146 16.00 -3.94 12.48
N SER A 147 15.01 -4.44 13.23
CA SER A 147 14.92 -5.86 13.61
C SER A 147 14.39 -6.77 12.52
N VAL A 148 13.75 -6.20 11.47
CA VAL A 148 13.19 -6.98 10.36
C VAL A 148 14.31 -7.61 9.53
N THR A 149 14.26 -8.91 9.36
CA THR A 149 15.24 -9.67 8.57
C THR A 149 14.81 -9.80 7.10
N VAL A 150 15.72 -10.25 6.26
CA VAL A 150 15.41 -10.59 4.85
C VAL A 150 14.39 -11.72 4.81
N GLU A 151 14.58 -12.73 5.67
CA GLU A 151 13.72 -13.90 5.79
C GLU A 151 12.29 -13.53 6.16
N ASP A 152 12.11 -12.56 7.07
CA ASP A 152 10.79 -12.05 7.48
C ASP A 152 10.06 -11.41 6.30
N LEU A 153 10.75 -10.57 5.53
CA LEU A 153 10.17 -9.93 4.34
C LEU A 153 9.81 -10.94 3.26
N VAL A 154 10.71 -11.91 3.00
CA VAL A 154 10.47 -12.96 2.01
C VAL A 154 9.30 -13.83 2.43
N ALA A 155 9.20 -14.20 3.69
CA ALA A 155 8.09 -14.99 4.20
C ALA A 155 6.75 -14.26 4.04
N ALA A 156 6.66 -13.00 4.46
CA ALA A 156 5.47 -12.19 4.34
C ALA A 156 5.06 -11.96 2.86
N GLY A 157 6.04 -11.67 2.00
CA GLY A 157 5.81 -11.49 0.57
C GLY A 157 5.35 -12.78 -0.12
N THR A 158 5.96 -13.91 0.22
CA THR A 158 5.62 -15.23 -0.36
C THR A 158 4.20 -15.65 0.04
N ASP A 159 3.80 -15.43 1.29
CA ASP A 159 2.45 -15.74 1.74
C ASP A 159 1.41 -14.90 0.98
N LEU A 160 1.64 -13.58 0.85
CA LEU A 160 0.75 -12.69 0.10
C LEU A 160 0.65 -13.09 -1.38
N VAL A 161 1.80 -13.26 -2.05
CA VAL A 161 1.85 -13.61 -3.49
C VAL A 161 1.21 -14.95 -3.74
N GLY A 162 1.51 -15.96 -2.90
CA GLY A 162 0.95 -17.30 -3.04
C GLY A 162 -0.57 -17.37 -2.91
N ARG A 163 -1.16 -16.46 -2.10
CA ARG A 163 -2.64 -16.39 -1.95
C ARG A 163 -3.32 -15.61 -3.08
N LEU A 164 -2.58 -14.76 -3.81
CA LEU A 164 -3.12 -13.95 -4.91
C LEU A 164 -2.92 -14.61 -6.28
N SER A 165 -2.04 -15.60 -6.39
CA SER A 165 -1.76 -16.35 -7.62
C SER A 165 -2.76 -17.47 -7.80
#